data_9b6bf4a782ed0b3ce66d00c852061a06
#
_entry.id   9b6bf4a782ed0b3ce66d00c852061a06
#
_cell.length_a   1.000
_cell.length_b   1.000
_cell.length_c   1.000
_cell.angle_alpha   90.00
_cell.angle_beta   90.00
_cell.angle_gamma   90.00
#
_symmetry.space_group_name_H-M   'P 1'
#
loop_
_entity.id
_entity.type
_entity.pdbx_description
1 polymer ?
#
loop_
_entity_poly.entity_id
_entity_poly.type
_entity_poly.pdbx_seq_one_letter_code
_entity_poly.pdbx_strand_id
1 'polypeptide(L)'
;MRPAHPTEQVVGIDYYVSDAEPIGGRLRGRPADFRVREIEAFDVEPVDADPGAYPDVVCRVTLWGWDTNDFAARLSDALGVSRERVSWAGTKDKHAVTTQLFSVRDVAPERIAAIGGESDADAGIDGAEIDVVGRAGRPISFGDLAGNEFEIVVRDPDRPELAGDVTAQLRAFATGAERDGSPGEGGTADAEIGVPNVFGHQRFGSRRPITHEVGLAIVRGDWRAAVRTYVGTPFEAEPDDTRRARAVVDDQFESASPDWQACLDETPHKLGFERAMLHALVEAEADDPGSTAQDAPVPEDGGVWRTALEAVPSNLQRLFVHAAQSSLFNRILSERLDAGLPFHRPVAGDVCCFADADAPPEIAKPDPGRLQRVDDSRVEILSRHCERGRAFVTAPLVGTETELADGDPGEIEREVLSDAGVEPADFSLPGEFDSTGTRRAILLRTDVGVDTDPLTLSFSLPSGSYATAVLREYLKVDPLSL
;
A
#
# COMPACT_ATOMS: atom_id res chain seq x y z
N MET A 1 3.68 -16.71 18.29
CA MET A 1 2.94 -15.53 17.77
C MET A 1 2.52 -14.66 18.95
N ARG A 2 2.40 -13.36 18.73
CA ARG A 2 2.02 -12.36 19.73
C ARG A 2 0.87 -11.52 19.17
N PRO A 3 -0.15 -11.10 19.97
CA PRO A 3 -1.18 -10.19 19.50
C PRO A 3 -0.57 -8.88 18.94
N ALA A 4 -1.09 -8.43 17.81
CA ALA A 4 -0.70 -7.17 17.21
C ALA A 4 -1.22 -5.96 18.02
N HIS A 5 -0.71 -4.78 17.72
CA HIS A 5 -1.19 -3.55 18.35
C HIS A 5 -2.68 -3.33 18.04
N PRO A 6 -3.51 -2.84 19.00
CA PRO A 6 -4.96 -2.65 18.76
C PRO A 6 -5.29 -1.84 17.50
N THR A 7 -4.49 -0.84 17.17
CA THR A 7 -4.63 -0.06 15.94
C THR A 7 -4.45 -0.90 14.66
N GLU A 8 -3.62 -1.95 14.69
CA GLU A 8 -3.45 -2.88 13.57
C GLU A 8 -4.61 -3.88 13.49
N GLN A 9 -5.14 -4.30 14.64
CA GLN A 9 -6.28 -5.24 14.68
C GLN A 9 -7.54 -4.63 14.03
N VAL A 10 -7.74 -3.32 14.12
CA VAL A 10 -8.85 -2.61 13.45
C VAL A 10 -8.85 -2.84 11.94
N VAL A 11 -7.66 -2.99 11.33
CA VAL A 11 -7.51 -3.21 9.89
C VAL A 11 -7.26 -4.68 9.52
N GLY A 12 -7.55 -5.61 10.43
CA GLY A 12 -7.51 -7.05 10.21
C GLY A 12 -6.14 -7.70 10.41
N ILE A 13 -5.19 -7.04 11.07
CA ILE A 13 -3.87 -7.59 11.39
C ILE A 13 -3.83 -7.96 12.87
N ASP A 14 -4.08 -9.23 13.21
CA ASP A 14 -4.27 -9.66 14.60
C ASP A 14 -2.99 -10.10 15.29
N TYR A 15 -1.93 -10.45 14.54
CA TYR A 15 -0.72 -11.06 15.10
C TYR A 15 0.57 -10.45 14.56
N TYR A 16 1.61 -10.48 15.41
CA TYR A 16 3.01 -10.53 15.00
C TYR A 16 3.44 -11.99 14.91
N VAL A 17 4.19 -12.35 13.88
CA VAL A 17 4.72 -13.70 13.75
C VAL A 17 5.94 -13.95 14.63
N SER A 18 6.65 -12.90 15.03
CA SER A 18 7.68 -12.94 16.07
C SER A 18 7.04 -12.77 17.46
N ASP A 19 7.41 -13.61 18.45
CA ASP A 19 7.01 -13.48 19.85
C ASP A 19 8.02 -12.71 20.71
N ALA A 20 9.16 -12.33 20.11
CA ALA A 20 10.15 -11.47 20.76
C ALA A 20 9.52 -10.18 21.27
N GLU A 21 10.06 -9.64 22.37
CA GLU A 21 9.62 -8.35 22.90
C GLU A 21 9.86 -7.22 21.89
N PRO A 22 9.08 -6.11 21.97
CA PRO A 22 9.25 -4.96 21.09
C PRO A 22 10.67 -4.37 21.20
N ILE A 23 11.25 -4.01 20.06
CA ILE A 23 12.47 -3.21 20.03
C ILE A 23 12.16 -1.77 20.38
N GLY A 24 10.93 -1.30 20.07
CA GLY A 24 10.57 0.10 20.22
C GLY A 24 11.24 0.99 19.18
N GLY A 25 11.23 2.29 19.45
CA GLY A 25 11.89 3.29 18.61
C GLY A 25 10.94 4.04 17.68
N ARG A 26 11.51 4.97 16.91
CA ARG A 26 10.79 5.87 16.00
C ARG A 26 11.40 5.84 14.61
N LEU A 27 10.55 5.93 13.58
CA LEU A 27 10.96 6.09 12.19
C LEU A 27 10.95 7.57 11.79
N ARG A 28 11.66 7.89 10.70
CA ARG A 28 11.60 9.21 10.06
C ARG A 28 11.89 10.39 10.97
N GLY A 29 12.82 10.22 11.94
CA GLY A 29 13.28 11.34 12.77
C GLY A 29 13.82 12.51 11.92
N ARG A 30 14.36 12.19 10.74
CA ARG A 30 14.73 13.10 9.65
C ARG A 30 14.68 12.34 8.32
N PRO A 31 14.58 13.02 7.17
CA PRO A 31 14.49 12.35 5.86
C PRO A 31 15.62 11.34 5.60
N ALA A 32 16.84 11.62 6.06
CA ALA A 32 17.99 10.74 5.89
C ALA A 32 17.88 9.40 6.66
N ASP A 33 16.96 9.27 7.61
CA ASP A 33 16.71 8.04 8.36
C ASP A 33 15.83 7.04 7.58
N PHE A 34 15.24 7.45 6.47
CA PHE A 34 14.40 6.61 5.62
C PHE A 34 14.85 6.79 4.16
N ARG A 35 15.64 5.87 3.66
CA ARG A 35 16.15 5.88 2.29
C ARG A 35 15.42 4.82 1.47
N VAL A 36 14.98 5.20 0.27
CA VAL A 36 14.31 4.31 -0.68
C VAL A 36 14.95 4.47 -2.04
N ARG A 37 15.39 3.37 -2.63
CA ARG A 37 15.88 3.32 -4.01
C ARG A 37 15.03 2.36 -4.84
N GLU A 38 14.55 2.81 -6.01
CA GLU A 38 13.87 1.92 -6.94
C GLU A 38 14.81 0.83 -7.46
N ILE A 39 14.31 -0.41 -7.54
CA ILE A 39 14.88 -1.49 -8.34
C ILE A 39 14.19 -1.40 -9.69
N GLU A 40 14.99 -1.03 -10.67
CA GLU A 40 14.52 -0.64 -11.99
C GLU A 40 14.09 -1.87 -12.81
N ALA A 41 13.00 -1.77 -13.55
CA ALA A 41 12.52 -2.73 -14.54
C ALA A 41 12.30 -2.02 -15.88
N PHE A 42 13.29 -1.22 -16.29
CA PHE A 42 13.21 -0.37 -17.47
C PHE A 42 14.56 -0.35 -18.19
N ASP A 43 14.55 -0.73 -19.47
CA ASP A 43 15.76 -0.77 -20.29
C ASP A 43 16.18 0.64 -20.73
N VAL A 44 17.47 0.91 -20.61
CA VAL A 44 18.07 2.19 -20.93
C VAL A 44 19.21 1.99 -21.93
N GLU A 45 19.14 2.68 -23.07
CA GLU A 45 20.19 2.73 -24.07
C GLU A 45 21.24 3.82 -23.74
N PRO A 46 22.45 3.75 -24.26
CA PRO A 46 23.48 4.75 -24.03
C PRO A 46 23.01 6.18 -24.35
N VAL A 47 23.57 7.17 -23.64
CA VAL A 47 23.18 8.59 -23.77
C VAL A 47 23.38 9.14 -25.20
N ASP A 48 24.32 8.59 -25.96
CA ASP A 48 24.65 8.93 -27.36
C ASP A 48 23.87 8.13 -28.41
N ALA A 49 22.88 7.28 -27.97
CA ALA A 49 21.99 6.59 -28.89
C ALA A 49 21.16 7.59 -29.73
N ASP A 50 20.69 7.15 -30.89
CA ASP A 50 19.95 7.98 -31.84
C ASP A 50 18.70 8.62 -31.23
N PRO A 51 18.65 9.96 -31.08
CA PRO A 51 17.50 10.63 -30.51
C PRO A 51 16.18 10.40 -31.28
N GLY A 52 16.27 10.06 -32.56
CA GLY A 52 15.11 9.78 -33.39
C GLY A 52 14.42 8.45 -33.00
N ALA A 53 15.21 7.45 -32.63
CA ALA A 53 14.73 6.16 -32.15
C ALA A 53 14.48 6.17 -30.62
N TYR A 54 15.26 6.95 -29.87
CA TYR A 54 15.24 7.03 -28.41
C TYR A 54 15.04 8.48 -27.93
N PRO A 55 13.82 9.03 -28.09
CA PRO A 55 13.53 10.44 -27.81
C PRO A 55 13.50 10.81 -26.33
N ASP A 56 13.32 9.84 -25.44
CA ASP A 56 13.21 10.05 -24.01
C ASP A 56 14.61 9.97 -23.35
N VAL A 57 15.09 11.05 -22.73
CA VAL A 57 16.29 11.03 -21.91
C VAL A 57 15.94 10.54 -20.53
N VAL A 58 16.66 9.52 -20.05
CA VAL A 58 16.45 8.91 -18.73
C VAL A 58 17.49 9.46 -17.76
N CYS A 59 17.02 9.89 -16.60
CA CYS A 59 17.90 10.34 -15.51
C CYS A 59 17.52 9.62 -14.21
N ARG A 60 18.53 9.31 -13.41
CA ARG A 60 18.41 8.87 -12.01
C ARG A 60 18.41 10.11 -11.14
N VAL A 61 17.41 10.22 -10.27
CA VAL A 61 17.24 11.39 -9.41
C VAL A 61 17.18 10.94 -7.96
N THR A 62 18.01 11.57 -7.13
CA THR A 62 17.93 11.44 -5.66
C THR A 62 17.32 12.71 -5.10
N LEU A 63 16.26 12.55 -4.30
CA LEU A 63 15.44 13.63 -3.75
C LEU A 63 15.50 13.64 -2.22
N TRP A 64 15.63 14.83 -1.62
CA TRP A 64 15.59 15.07 -0.17
C TRP A 64 14.37 15.90 0.18
N GLY A 65 13.33 15.27 0.75
CA GLY A 65 12.14 15.99 1.22
C GLY A 65 11.21 16.49 0.11
N TRP A 66 11.26 15.91 -1.09
CA TRP A 66 10.39 16.24 -2.22
C TRP A 66 9.22 15.26 -2.35
N ASP A 67 8.04 15.79 -2.66
CA ASP A 67 6.99 15.01 -3.32
C ASP A 67 7.38 14.74 -4.78
N THR A 68 7.14 13.53 -5.28
CA THR A 68 7.52 13.14 -6.64
C THR A 68 6.85 14.00 -7.72
N ASN A 69 5.56 14.35 -7.53
CA ASN A 69 4.81 15.17 -8.49
C ASN A 69 5.30 16.63 -8.48
N ASP A 70 5.57 17.18 -7.28
CA ASP A 70 6.08 18.54 -7.12
C ASP A 70 7.47 18.66 -7.76
N PHE A 71 8.33 17.66 -7.56
CA PHE A 71 9.63 17.62 -8.22
C PHE A 71 9.51 17.56 -9.74
N ALA A 72 8.63 16.69 -10.27
CA ALA A 72 8.44 16.57 -11.71
C ALA A 72 7.89 17.87 -12.35
N ALA A 73 7.02 18.61 -11.65
CA ALA A 73 6.58 19.94 -12.05
C ALA A 73 7.77 20.93 -12.04
N ARG A 74 8.57 20.94 -10.98
CA ARG A 74 9.75 21.79 -10.86
C ARG A 74 10.80 21.50 -11.93
N LEU A 75 11.03 20.22 -12.27
CA LEU A 75 11.95 19.81 -13.33
C LEU A 75 11.46 20.27 -14.71
N SER A 76 10.16 20.12 -15.00
CA SER A 76 9.57 20.59 -16.26
C SER A 76 9.70 22.12 -16.42
N ASP A 77 9.48 22.88 -15.35
CA ASP A 77 9.64 24.35 -15.33
C ASP A 77 11.10 24.75 -15.57
N ALA A 78 12.05 24.12 -14.89
CA ALA A 78 13.48 24.38 -15.04
C ALA A 78 14.00 24.07 -16.47
N LEU A 79 13.43 23.06 -17.13
CA LEU A 79 13.73 22.70 -18.50
C LEU A 79 12.93 23.54 -19.52
N GLY A 80 11.90 24.28 -19.11
CA GLY A 80 11.01 25.02 -20.00
C GLY A 80 10.24 24.10 -20.95
N VAL A 81 9.77 22.96 -20.45
CA VAL A 81 8.96 21.97 -21.18
C VAL A 81 7.62 21.76 -20.49
N SER A 82 6.64 21.18 -21.21
CA SER A 82 5.37 20.84 -20.58
C SER A 82 5.52 19.68 -19.61
N ARG A 83 4.68 19.66 -18.56
CA ARG A 83 4.70 18.66 -17.48
C ARG A 83 4.50 17.23 -17.99
N GLU A 84 3.70 17.05 -19.05
CA GLU A 84 3.40 15.75 -19.66
C GLU A 84 4.62 15.10 -20.33
N ARG A 85 5.72 15.85 -20.52
CA ARG A 85 6.97 15.33 -21.06
C ARG A 85 7.88 14.69 -20.00
N VAL A 86 7.52 14.83 -18.71
CA VAL A 86 8.24 14.24 -17.57
C VAL A 86 7.44 13.07 -17.03
N SER A 87 8.03 11.88 -17.00
CA SER A 87 7.40 10.64 -16.58
C SER A 87 8.28 9.89 -15.58
N TRP A 88 7.67 9.01 -14.74
CA TRP A 88 8.33 8.20 -13.72
C TRP A 88 7.51 6.95 -13.39
N ALA A 89 8.12 5.96 -12.71
CA ALA A 89 7.51 4.65 -12.47
C ALA A 89 6.59 4.59 -11.25
N GLY A 90 6.78 5.45 -10.25
CA GLY A 90 5.97 5.46 -9.03
C GLY A 90 6.23 6.67 -8.14
N THR A 91 5.26 6.99 -7.26
CA THR A 91 5.41 8.07 -6.27
C THR A 91 6.14 7.56 -5.03
N LYS A 92 6.97 8.43 -4.45
CA LYS A 92 7.72 8.17 -3.22
C LYS A 92 7.33 9.15 -2.11
N ASP A 93 7.57 8.73 -0.87
CA ASP A 93 7.29 9.53 0.32
C ASP A 93 8.20 10.76 0.38
N LYS A 94 7.60 11.92 0.57
CA LYS A 94 8.33 13.18 0.70
C LYS A 94 9.15 13.30 2.00
N HIS A 95 8.84 12.49 3.03
CA HIS A 95 9.59 12.46 4.29
C HIS A 95 10.74 11.45 4.28
N ALA A 96 11.30 11.19 3.09
CA ALA A 96 12.39 10.24 2.86
C ALA A 96 13.47 10.84 1.95
N VAL A 97 14.61 10.16 1.86
CA VAL A 97 15.55 10.31 0.75
C VAL A 97 15.20 9.25 -0.28
N THR A 98 14.85 9.65 -1.49
CA THR A 98 14.36 8.73 -2.51
C THR A 98 15.18 8.80 -3.77
N THR A 99 15.54 7.64 -4.34
CA THR A 99 16.26 7.54 -5.61
C THR A 99 15.40 6.77 -6.61
N GLN A 100 15.10 7.38 -7.76
CA GLN A 100 14.24 6.80 -8.79
C GLN A 100 14.57 7.30 -10.19
N LEU A 101 14.05 6.61 -11.22
CA LEU A 101 14.19 7.07 -12.60
C LEU A 101 13.10 8.05 -12.99
N PHE A 102 13.51 9.06 -13.77
CA PHE A 102 12.62 9.94 -14.54
C PHE A 102 13.01 9.88 -16.02
N SER A 103 12.04 9.98 -16.90
CA SER A 103 12.28 10.23 -18.33
C SER A 103 11.75 11.59 -18.74
N VAL A 104 12.51 12.28 -19.61
CA VAL A 104 12.12 13.59 -20.16
C VAL A 104 12.21 13.53 -21.67
N ARG A 105 11.07 13.72 -22.35
CA ARG A 105 10.97 13.58 -23.80
C ARG A 105 11.50 14.79 -24.57
N ASP A 106 12.21 14.54 -25.67
CA ASP A 106 12.71 15.55 -26.64
C ASP A 106 13.54 16.67 -25.98
N VAL A 107 14.40 16.34 -25.04
CA VAL A 107 15.35 17.26 -24.38
C VAL A 107 16.78 16.79 -24.66
N ALA A 108 17.69 17.73 -24.81
CA ALA A 108 19.10 17.40 -24.90
C ALA A 108 19.64 16.98 -23.51
N PRO A 109 20.42 15.86 -23.40
CA PRO A 109 20.95 15.38 -22.13
C PRO A 109 21.72 16.44 -21.34
N GLU A 110 22.47 17.30 -22.04
CA GLU A 110 23.28 18.38 -21.45
C GLU A 110 22.44 19.40 -20.70
N ARG A 111 21.16 19.62 -21.12
CA ARG A 111 20.24 20.52 -20.42
C ARG A 111 19.79 19.95 -19.08
N ILE A 112 19.61 18.64 -19.01
CA ILE A 112 19.26 17.97 -17.74
C ILE A 112 20.49 17.95 -16.84
N ALA A 113 21.68 17.58 -17.38
CA ALA A 113 22.92 17.58 -16.64
C ALA A 113 23.31 18.95 -16.06
N ALA A 114 22.98 20.03 -16.77
CA ALA A 114 23.21 21.41 -16.28
C ALA A 114 22.35 21.78 -15.06
N ILE A 115 21.22 21.13 -14.85
CA ILE A 115 20.35 21.33 -13.68
C ILE A 115 20.84 20.47 -12.50
N GLY A 116 21.45 19.31 -12.77
CA GLY A 116 21.90 18.33 -11.75
C GLY A 116 23.30 18.57 -11.19
N GLY A 117 24.11 19.44 -11.82
CA GLY A 117 25.53 19.61 -11.46
C GLY A 117 25.77 20.52 -10.27
N GLU A 118 26.79 20.21 -9.46
CA GLU A 118 27.30 21.04 -8.34
C GLU A 118 27.87 22.41 -8.76
N SER A 119 27.89 22.75 -10.06
CA SER A 119 28.77 23.78 -10.59
C SER A 119 28.21 25.19 -10.65
N ASP A 120 26.92 25.45 -10.41
CA ASP A 120 26.40 26.82 -10.25
C ASP A 120 25.17 26.84 -9.36
N ALA A 121 25.27 27.47 -8.21
CA ALA A 121 24.23 27.60 -7.19
C ALA A 121 22.91 28.26 -7.68
N ASP A 122 22.89 28.83 -8.89
CA ASP A 122 21.74 29.52 -9.48
C ASP A 122 20.93 28.64 -10.46
N ALA A 123 21.45 27.48 -10.92
CA ALA A 123 20.80 26.64 -11.93
C ALA A 123 20.23 25.32 -11.40
N GLY A 124 20.68 24.84 -10.24
CA GLY A 124 20.26 23.57 -9.64
C GLY A 124 18.85 23.62 -9.01
N ILE A 125 18.26 22.42 -8.81
CA ILE A 125 17.08 22.26 -7.99
C ILE A 125 17.54 21.86 -6.58
N ASP A 126 17.31 22.73 -5.59
CA ASP A 126 17.71 22.49 -4.20
C ASP A 126 17.05 21.20 -3.66
N GLY A 127 17.83 20.36 -2.98
CA GLY A 127 17.35 19.07 -2.47
C GLY A 127 17.13 18.01 -3.57
N ALA A 128 17.77 18.13 -4.72
CA ALA A 128 17.75 17.14 -5.79
C ALA A 128 19.13 16.94 -6.41
N GLU A 129 19.55 15.69 -6.62
CA GLU A 129 20.71 15.30 -7.41
C GLU A 129 20.21 14.55 -8.64
N ILE A 130 20.73 14.91 -9.84
CA ILE A 130 20.20 14.42 -11.11
C ILE A 130 21.38 13.91 -11.96
N ASP A 131 21.40 12.61 -12.24
CA ASP A 131 22.36 11.96 -13.11
C ASP A 131 21.68 11.48 -14.39
N VAL A 132 22.17 11.91 -15.56
CA VAL A 132 21.71 11.38 -16.85
C VAL A 132 22.30 9.98 -17.03
N VAL A 133 21.44 8.96 -17.15
CA VAL A 133 21.84 7.55 -17.27
C VAL A 133 21.75 7.02 -18.70
N GLY A 134 20.94 7.63 -19.57
CA GLY A 134 20.82 7.20 -20.95
C GLY A 134 19.59 7.71 -21.68
N ARG A 135 19.10 6.90 -22.64
CA ARG A 135 17.92 7.19 -23.46
C ARG A 135 16.98 6.01 -23.53
N ALA A 136 15.72 6.26 -23.88
CA ALA A 136 14.71 5.23 -24.08
C ALA A 136 13.82 5.53 -25.29
N GLY A 137 13.27 4.47 -25.90
CA GLY A 137 12.34 4.57 -27.03
C GLY A 137 10.91 4.94 -26.63
N ARG A 138 10.60 4.92 -25.34
CA ARG A 138 9.32 5.30 -24.76
C ARG A 138 9.50 5.99 -23.43
N PRO A 139 8.52 6.78 -22.96
CA PRO A 139 8.56 7.30 -21.60
C PRO A 139 8.44 6.18 -20.56
N ILE A 140 8.96 6.41 -19.36
CA ILE A 140 8.73 5.58 -18.19
C ILE A 140 7.24 5.60 -17.87
N SER A 141 6.66 4.45 -17.62
CA SER A 141 5.24 4.31 -17.24
C SER A 141 5.12 3.94 -15.77
N PHE A 142 3.97 4.25 -15.20
CA PHE A 142 3.68 3.87 -13.83
C PHE A 142 3.69 2.33 -13.72
N GLY A 143 4.54 1.79 -12.82
CA GLY A 143 4.75 0.35 -12.68
C GLY A 143 6.01 -0.20 -13.35
N ASP A 144 6.79 0.60 -14.11
CA ASP A 144 8.09 0.21 -14.68
C ASP A 144 9.19 0.09 -13.59
N LEU A 145 8.83 -0.52 -12.46
CA LEU A 145 9.75 -0.84 -11.38
C LEU A 145 9.49 -2.27 -10.89
N ALA A 146 10.56 -2.98 -10.56
CA ALA A 146 10.47 -4.32 -10.00
C ALA A 146 10.21 -4.30 -8.49
N GLY A 147 10.83 -3.33 -7.80
CA GLY A 147 10.76 -3.22 -6.35
C GLY A 147 11.42 -1.98 -5.80
N ASN A 148 11.69 -2.00 -4.51
CA ASN A 148 12.41 -0.94 -3.81
C ASN A 148 13.40 -1.55 -2.82
N GLU A 149 14.60 -0.95 -2.74
CA GLU A 149 15.56 -1.13 -1.66
C GLU A 149 15.28 -0.11 -0.58
N PHE A 150 15.39 -0.54 0.66
CA PHE A 150 15.20 0.28 1.84
C PHE A 150 16.44 0.24 2.74
N GLU A 151 16.84 1.40 3.25
CA GLU A 151 17.78 1.57 4.36
C GLU A 151 17.12 2.46 5.40
N ILE A 152 16.77 1.90 6.54
CA ILE A 152 15.91 2.55 7.53
C ILE A 152 16.59 2.56 8.87
N VAL A 153 16.88 3.78 9.37
CA VAL A 153 17.46 3.99 10.71
C VAL A 153 16.33 4.14 11.73
N VAL A 154 16.31 3.27 12.71
CA VAL A 154 15.39 3.34 13.85
C VAL A 154 16.01 4.24 14.92
N ARG A 155 15.33 5.32 15.29
CA ARG A 155 15.78 6.26 16.32
C ARG A 155 15.23 5.88 17.70
N ASP A 156 16.06 6.09 18.71
CA ASP A 156 15.72 5.87 20.10
C ASP A 156 15.12 4.47 20.36
N PRO A 157 15.72 3.37 19.85
CA PRO A 157 15.22 2.03 20.13
C PRO A 157 15.41 1.71 21.62
N ASP A 158 14.40 1.10 22.25
CA ASP A 158 14.46 0.71 23.67
C ASP A 158 15.39 -0.50 23.88
N ARG A 159 15.35 -1.45 22.94
CA ARG A 159 16.06 -2.74 23.03
C ARG A 159 16.65 -3.18 21.67
N PRO A 160 17.64 -2.46 21.12
CA PRO A 160 18.22 -2.78 19.81
C PRO A 160 18.89 -4.17 19.76
N GLU A 161 19.36 -4.70 20.90
CA GLU A 161 19.95 -6.02 21.00
C GLU A 161 19.01 -7.17 20.64
N LEU A 162 17.68 -6.97 20.70
CA LEU A 162 16.70 -7.97 20.33
C LEU A 162 16.52 -8.14 18.80
N ALA A 163 17.12 -7.26 17.99
CA ALA A 163 16.96 -7.32 16.53
C ALA A 163 17.43 -8.67 15.94
N GLY A 164 18.49 -9.25 16.50
CA GLY A 164 18.97 -10.59 16.14
C GLY A 164 17.96 -11.70 16.44
N ASP A 165 17.30 -11.65 17.58
CA ASP A 165 16.29 -12.64 17.98
C ASP A 165 15.05 -12.54 17.10
N VAL A 166 14.57 -11.33 16.80
CA VAL A 166 13.47 -11.10 15.86
C VAL A 166 13.84 -11.68 14.50
N THR A 167 15.03 -11.34 13.98
CA THR A 167 15.50 -11.84 12.68
C THR A 167 15.52 -13.37 12.63
N ALA A 168 16.02 -14.03 13.67
CA ALA A 168 16.06 -15.49 13.74
C ALA A 168 14.64 -16.10 13.69
N GLN A 169 13.68 -15.50 14.39
CA GLN A 169 12.29 -15.96 14.38
C GLN A 169 11.61 -15.74 13.02
N LEU A 170 11.90 -14.62 12.35
CA LEU A 170 11.38 -14.36 11.00
C LEU A 170 11.98 -15.31 9.95
N ARG A 171 13.25 -15.72 10.11
CA ARG A 171 13.88 -16.77 9.29
C ARG A 171 13.22 -18.13 9.49
N ALA A 172 12.92 -18.47 10.76
CA ALA A 172 12.18 -19.69 11.07
C ALA A 172 10.77 -19.68 10.44
N PHE A 173 10.07 -18.54 10.48
CA PHE A 173 8.77 -18.38 9.82
C PHE A 173 8.85 -18.52 8.30
N ALA A 174 9.91 -17.98 7.67
CA ALA A 174 10.15 -18.09 6.21
C ALA A 174 10.31 -19.54 5.74
N THR A 175 10.81 -20.42 6.58
CA THR A 175 11.13 -21.83 6.24
C THR A 175 10.19 -22.85 6.89
N GLY A 176 9.39 -22.44 7.89
CA GLY A 176 8.60 -23.33 8.73
C GLY A 176 9.43 -24.17 9.71
N ALA A 177 10.66 -23.75 10.01
CA ALA A 177 11.50 -24.42 10.99
C ALA A 177 10.89 -24.30 12.41
N GLU A 178 11.07 -25.34 13.23
CA GLU A 178 10.63 -25.29 14.63
C GLU A 178 11.42 -24.23 15.41
N ARG A 179 10.75 -23.58 16.37
CA ARG A 179 11.29 -22.45 17.15
C ARG A 179 12.18 -22.88 18.32
N ASP A 180 12.65 -24.13 18.37
CA ASP A 180 13.39 -24.70 19.52
C ASP A 180 14.84 -24.21 19.67
N GLY A 181 15.27 -23.23 18.85
CA GLY A 181 16.60 -22.62 18.92
C GLY A 181 17.76 -23.52 18.53
N SER A 182 17.48 -24.74 18.08
CA SER A 182 18.50 -25.58 17.47
C SER A 182 18.77 -25.06 16.07
N PRO A 183 20.00 -24.62 15.72
CA PRO A 183 20.32 -24.33 14.34
C PRO A 183 20.13 -25.63 13.56
N GLY A 184 19.03 -25.71 12.78
CA GLY A 184 18.88 -26.79 11.83
C GLY A 184 20.15 -26.83 10.97
N GLU A 185 20.66 -28.04 10.67
CA GLU A 185 21.86 -28.27 9.87
C GLU A 185 21.72 -27.72 8.43
N GLY A 186 21.47 -26.42 8.29
CA GLY A 186 21.23 -25.72 7.03
C GLY A 186 20.91 -24.25 7.13
N GLY A 187 20.73 -23.68 8.34
CA GLY A 187 20.52 -22.25 8.52
C GLY A 187 21.82 -21.47 8.31
N THR A 188 22.10 -21.09 7.07
CA THR A 188 23.18 -20.15 6.77
C THR A 188 22.85 -18.79 7.34
N ALA A 189 23.84 -18.00 7.76
CA ALA A 189 23.68 -16.61 8.19
C ALA A 189 22.98 -15.73 7.13
N ASP A 190 22.93 -16.20 5.89
CA ASP A 190 22.38 -15.53 4.70
C ASP A 190 20.93 -15.98 4.34
N ALA A 191 20.20 -16.64 5.27
CA ALA A 191 18.81 -17.06 4.98
C ALA A 191 17.85 -15.85 5.04
N GLU A 192 16.96 -15.75 4.02
CA GLU A 192 15.89 -14.76 3.96
C GLU A 192 14.99 -14.80 5.20
N ILE A 193 14.49 -13.64 5.62
CA ILE A 193 13.36 -13.56 6.54
C ILE A 193 12.04 -13.72 5.79
N GLY A 194 10.97 -14.07 6.53
CA GLY A 194 9.60 -14.08 6.03
C GLY A 194 8.66 -13.33 6.94
N VAL A 195 7.76 -12.55 6.36
CA VAL A 195 6.69 -11.85 7.09
C VAL A 195 5.38 -11.98 6.32
N PRO A 196 4.21 -11.97 6.98
CA PRO A 196 2.92 -11.85 6.28
C PRO A 196 2.90 -10.58 5.41
N ASN A 197 2.46 -10.72 4.16
CA ASN A 197 2.44 -9.62 3.18
C ASN A 197 1.21 -8.71 3.38
N VAL A 198 0.98 -8.27 4.60
CA VAL A 198 -0.16 -7.45 5.00
C VAL A 198 -0.13 -6.05 4.38
N PHE A 199 -1.30 -5.45 4.27
CA PHE A 199 -1.44 -4.03 3.99
C PHE A 199 -1.34 -3.25 5.30
N GLY A 200 -0.31 -2.43 5.43
CA GLY A 200 -0.10 -1.63 6.63
C GLY A 200 -1.17 -0.56 6.85
N HIS A 201 -1.23 -0.05 8.07
CA HIS A 201 -2.20 0.94 8.54
C HIS A 201 -2.39 2.15 7.59
N GLN A 202 -1.32 2.65 6.98
CA GLN A 202 -1.36 3.80 6.05
C GLN A 202 -2.31 3.59 4.85
N ARG A 203 -2.59 2.33 4.45
CA ARG A 203 -3.54 1.99 3.40
C ARG A 203 -4.97 2.39 3.74
N PHE A 204 -5.28 2.50 5.02
CA PHE A 204 -6.61 2.72 5.56
C PHE A 204 -6.85 4.14 6.08
N GLY A 205 -5.81 4.96 6.10
CA GLY A 205 -5.82 6.34 6.58
C GLY A 205 -4.81 6.56 7.70
N SER A 206 -3.91 7.53 7.53
CA SER A 206 -2.77 7.76 8.44
C SER A 206 -3.16 8.20 9.85
N ARG A 207 -4.27 8.88 10.04
CA ARG A 207 -4.77 9.34 11.35
C ARG A 207 -6.11 8.73 11.74
N ARG A 208 -6.90 8.35 10.75
CA ARG A 208 -8.25 7.81 10.90
C ARG A 208 -8.39 6.62 9.94
N PRO A 209 -8.21 5.38 10.40
CA PRO A 209 -8.17 4.19 9.56
C PRO A 209 -9.57 3.69 9.21
N ILE A 210 -10.35 4.48 8.46
CA ILE A 210 -11.75 4.20 8.13
C ILE A 210 -11.99 3.90 6.65
N THR A 211 -10.97 4.04 5.79
CA THR A 211 -11.14 3.92 4.33
C THR A 211 -11.73 2.56 3.94
N HIS A 212 -11.37 1.49 4.66
CA HIS A 212 -11.93 0.16 4.45
C HIS A 212 -13.38 0.03 4.94
N GLU A 213 -13.75 0.73 6.00
CA GLU A 213 -15.14 0.76 6.50
C GLU A 213 -16.07 1.43 5.48
N VAL A 214 -15.61 2.57 4.90
CA VAL A 214 -16.29 3.22 3.78
C VAL A 214 -16.45 2.26 2.61
N GLY A 215 -15.35 1.57 2.23
CA GLY A 215 -15.37 0.61 1.15
C GLY A 215 -16.30 -0.58 1.41
N LEU A 216 -16.30 -1.15 2.61
CA LEU A 216 -17.21 -2.24 2.99
C LEU A 216 -18.67 -1.79 2.97
N ALA A 217 -18.97 -0.56 3.40
CA ALA A 217 -20.32 -0.01 3.30
C ALA A 217 -20.77 0.12 1.84
N ILE A 218 -19.87 0.61 0.95
CA ILE A 218 -20.14 0.69 -0.50
C ILE A 218 -20.43 -0.69 -1.08
N VAL A 219 -19.56 -1.69 -0.80
CA VAL A 219 -19.72 -3.06 -1.29
C VAL A 219 -21.02 -3.70 -0.82
N ARG A 220 -21.46 -3.40 0.39
CA ARG A 220 -22.78 -3.84 0.93
C ARG A 220 -23.98 -3.08 0.37
N GLY A 221 -23.78 -2.11 -0.53
CA GLY A 221 -24.83 -1.25 -1.05
C GLY A 221 -25.32 -0.19 -0.07
N ASP A 222 -24.71 -0.06 1.11
CA ASP A 222 -25.07 0.97 2.09
C ASP A 222 -24.32 2.28 1.84
N TRP A 223 -24.71 2.93 0.75
CA TRP A 223 -24.12 4.20 0.29
C TRP A 223 -24.25 5.32 1.32
N ARG A 224 -25.37 5.32 2.07
CA ARG A 224 -25.61 6.31 3.13
C ARG A 224 -24.62 6.13 4.29
N ALA A 225 -24.43 4.90 4.77
CA ALA A 225 -23.42 4.61 5.79
C ALA A 225 -22.01 4.94 5.31
N ALA A 226 -21.70 4.68 4.04
CA ALA A 226 -20.39 5.02 3.45
C ALA A 226 -20.10 6.53 3.53
N VAL A 227 -21.06 7.37 3.11
CA VAL A 227 -20.94 8.83 3.23
C VAL A 227 -20.78 9.22 4.68
N ARG A 228 -21.68 8.74 5.57
CA ARG A 228 -21.63 9.04 7.01
C ARG A 228 -20.26 8.71 7.60
N THR A 229 -19.75 7.51 7.34
CA THR A 229 -18.45 7.08 7.84
C THR A 229 -17.33 8.00 7.38
N TYR A 230 -17.38 8.48 6.12
CA TYR A 230 -16.34 9.36 5.60
C TYR A 230 -16.41 10.78 6.15
N VAL A 231 -17.57 11.44 6.10
CA VAL A 231 -17.72 12.84 6.49
C VAL A 231 -17.92 13.04 8.00
N GLY A 232 -18.57 12.10 8.68
CA GLY A 232 -18.79 12.04 10.13
C GLY A 232 -17.70 11.24 10.85
N THR A 233 -18.09 10.48 11.87
CA THR A 233 -17.25 9.56 12.64
C THR A 233 -15.97 10.22 13.18
N PRO A 234 -16.06 11.09 14.21
CA PRO A 234 -14.91 11.77 14.80
C PRO A 234 -13.91 10.77 15.39
N PHE A 235 -12.62 11.04 15.23
CA PHE A 235 -11.55 10.19 15.71
C PHE A 235 -10.62 10.94 16.67
N GLU A 236 -10.14 10.27 17.74
CA GLU A 236 -9.38 10.91 18.81
C GLU A 236 -8.11 11.60 18.33
N ALA A 237 -7.42 11.03 17.34
CA ALA A 237 -6.16 11.58 16.79
C ALA A 237 -6.37 12.79 15.85
N GLU A 238 -7.63 13.19 15.58
CA GLU A 238 -7.92 14.37 14.77
C GLU A 238 -7.91 15.66 15.59
N PRO A 239 -7.65 16.84 14.98
CA PRO A 239 -7.78 18.14 15.63
C PRO A 239 -9.20 18.40 16.17
N ASP A 240 -9.30 19.18 17.24
CA ASP A 240 -10.57 19.47 17.92
C ASP A 240 -11.63 20.11 17.01
N ASP A 241 -11.22 20.99 16.09
CA ASP A 241 -12.09 21.61 15.10
C ASP A 241 -12.69 20.57 14.14
N THR A 242 -11.89 19.63 13.70
CA THR A 242 -12.30 18.54 12.83
C THR A 242 -13.27 17.58 13.56
N ARG A 243 -12.92 17.17 14.79
CA ARG A 243 -13.79 16.28 15.59
C ARG A 243 -15.16 16.89 15.85
N ARG A 244 -15.21 18.21 16.14
CA ARG A 244 -16.50 18.91 16.34
C ARG A 244 -17.34 18.94 15.08
N ALA A 245 -16.72 19.28 13.93
CA ALA A 245 -17.42 19.29 12.65
C ALA A 245 -18.00 17.91 12.32
N ARG A 246 -17.24 16.82 12.52
CA ARG A 246 -17.72 15.45 12.28
C ARG A 246 -18.87 15.07 13.22
N ALA A 247 -18.83 15.47 14.48
CA ALA A 247 -19.91 15.22 15.42
C ALA A 247 -21.21 15.94 15.01
N VAL A 248 -21.10 17.19 14.53
CA VAL A 248 -22.27 17.91 13.97
C VAL A 248 -22.83 17.16 12.76
N VAL A 249 -21.99 16.64 11.89
CA VAL A 249 -22.43 15.82 10.74
C VAL A 249 -23.15 14.57 11.22
N ASP A 250 -22.58 13.82 12.17
CA ASP A 250 -23.24 12.62 12.71
C ASP A 250 -24.63 12.92 13.28
N ASP A 251 -24.81 14.05 14.00
CA ASP A 251 -26.11 14.49 14.52
C ASP A 251 -27.12 14.75 13.39
N GLN A 252 -26.66 15.29 12.24
CA GLN A 252 -27.54 15.53 11.08
C GLN A 252 -27.95 14.23 10.37
N PHE A 253 -27.12 13.21 10.36
CA PHE A 253 -27.51 11.88 9.87
C PHE A 253 -28.62 11.22 10.69
N GLU A 254 -28.80 11.60 11.96
CA GLU A 254 -29.91 11.14 12.83
C GLU A 254 -31.14 12.07 12.78
N SER A 255 -31.08 13.15 11.99
CA SER A 255 -32.16 14.14 11.88
C SER A 255 -33.19 13.74 10.82
N ALA A 256 -34.45 13.93 11.13
CA ALA A 256 -35.55 13.82 10.14
C ALA A 256 -35.56 15.01 9.14
N SER A 257 -34.86 16.09 9.46
CA SER A 257 -34.69 17.26 8.60
C SER A 257 -33.27 17.78 8.76
N PRO A 258 -32.28 17.16 8.04
CA PRO A 258 -30.86 17.51 8.17
C PRO A 258 -30.59 18.90 7.60
N ASP A 259 -29.66 19.63 8.23
CA ASP A 259 -29.13 20.90 7.73
C ASP A 259 -27.69 20.69 7.21
N TRP A 260 -27.58 20.26 5.94
CA TRP A 260 -26.28 20.00 5.31
C TRP A 260 -25.47 21.28 5.08
N GLN A 261 -26.15 22.44 4.96
CA GLN A 261 -25.46 23.73 4.85
C GLN A 261 -24.73 24.08 6.15
N ALA A 262 -25.37 23.86 7.30
CA ALA A 262 -24.72 24.03 8.60
C ALA A 262 -23.52 23.08 8.77
N CYS A 263 -23.63 21.82 8.33
CA CYS A 263 -22.51 20.88 8.32
C CYS A 263 -21.32 21.40 7.48
N LEU A 264 -21.62 21.91 6.29
CA LEU A 264 -20.62 22.46 5.36
C LEU A 264 -19.92 23.70 5.95
N ASP A 265 -20.66 24.56 6.62
CA ASP A 265 -20.15 25.79 7.24
C ASP A 265 -19.23 25.48 8.44
N GLU A 266 -19.52 24.45 9.21
CA GLU A 266 -18.69 23.97 10.34
C GLU A 266 -17.47 23.18 9.87
N THR A 267 -17.49 22.59 8.66
CA THR A 267 -16.38 21.72 8.17
C THR A 267 -15.18 22.57 7.74
N PRO A 268 -14.00 22.36 8.34
CA PRO A 268 -12.77 23.10 8.00
C PRO A 268 -12.41 23.04 6.51
N HIS A 269 -11.95 24.14 5.94
CA HIS A 269 -11.59 24.24 4.50
C HIS A 269 -10.51 23.24 4.07
N LYS A 270 -9.63 22.81 4.99
CA LYS A 270 -8.60 21.77 4.73
C LYS A 270 -9.17 20.39 4.41
N LEU A 271 -10.43 20.12 4.76
CA LEU A 271 -11.16 18.88 4.49
C LEU A 271 -11.90 18.96 3.15
N GLY A 272 -11.15 19.10 2.05
CA GLY A 272 -11.71 19.39 0.72
C GLY A 272 -12.64 18.28 0.20
N PHE A 273 -12.36 17.02 0.47
CA PHE A 273 -13.18 15.90 0.01
C PHE A 273 -14.48 15.77 0.79
N GLU A 274 -14.42 15.93 2.12
CA GLU A 274 -15.60 15.98 2.96
C GLU A 274 -16.52 17.13 2.56
N ARG A 275 -15.95 18.29 2.29
CA ARG A 275 -16.70 19.45 1.82
C ARG A 275 -17.35 19.20 0.45
N ALA A 276 -16.67 18.50 -0.47
CA ALA A 276 -17.24 18.16 -1.78
C ALA A 276 -18.47 17.24 -1.63
N MET A 277 -18.39 16.24 -0.76
CA MET A 277 -19.56 15.38 -0.46
C MET A 277 -20.70 16.16 0.18
N LEU A 278 -20.42 17.03 1.16
CA LEU A 278 -21.43 17.85 1.82
C LEU A 278 -22.09 18.84 0.84
N HIS A 279 -21.34 19.42 -0.10
CA HIS A 279 -21.91 20.24 -1.18
C HIS A 279 -22.91 19.47 -2.03
N ALA A 280 -22.58 18.22 -2.42
CA ALA A 280 -23.49 17.38 -3.18
C ALA A 280 -24.80 17.08 -2.39
N LEU A 281 -24.74 16.91 -1.06
CA LEU A 281 -25.92 16.74 -0.23
C LEU A 281 -26.74 18.02 -0.12
N VAL A 282 -26.11 19.19 -0.03
CA VAL A 282 -26.81 20.51 -0.04
C VAL A 282 -27.56 20.70 -1.37
N GLU A 283 -26.94 20.39 -2.49
CA GLU A 283 -27.56 20.49 -3.81
C GLU A 283 -28.75 19.52 -3.94
N ALA A 284 -28.57 18.26 -3.50
CA ALA A 284 -29.62 17.25 -3.54
C ALA A 284 -30.84 17.66 -2.70
N GLU A 285 -30.63 18.21 -1.49
CA GLU A 285 -31.68 18.69 -0.62
C GLU A 285 -32.41 19.91 -1.19
N ALA A 286 -31.72 20.77 -1.93
CA ALA A 286 -32.32 21.91 -2.62
C ALA A 286 -33.19 21.48 -3.80
N ASP A 287 -32.81 20.42 -4.52
CA ASP A 287 -33.54 19.88 -5.66
C ASP A 287 -34.75 19.04 -5.25
N ASP A 288 -34.61 18.24 -4.18
CA ASP A 288 -35.68 17.37 -3.63
C ASP A 288 -35.64 17.42 -2.09
N PRO A 289 -36.37 18.34 -1.47
CA PRO A 289 -36.43 18.49 -0.02
C PRO A 289 -36.86 17.20 0.69
N GLY A 290 -35.99 16.73 1.61
CA GLY A 290 -36.20 15.50 2.37
C GLY A 290 -35.58 14.26 1.71
N SER A 291 -34.96 14.36 0.55
CA SER A 291 -34.27 13.25 -0.12
C SER A 291 -33.11 12.67 0.71
N THR A 292 -32.56 13.45 1.61
CA THR A 292 -31.44 13.09 2.50
C THR A 292 -31.87 12.84 3.94
N ALA A 293 -33.15 12.91 4.26
CA ALA A 293 -33.71 12.67 5.62
C ALA A 293 -33.37 11.24 6.11
N GLN A 294 -33.33 11.05 7.41
CA GLN A 294 -33.04 9.76 8.03
C GLN A 294 -33.87 8.60 7.47
N ASP A 295 -35.17 8.83 7.32
CA ASP A 295 -36.17 7.84 6.87
C ASP A 295 -36.40 7.89 5.34
N ALA A 296 -35.64 8.69 4.59
CA ALA A 296 -35.77 8.74 3.13
C ALA A 296 -35.36 7.39 2.50
N PRO A 297 -36.10 6.90 1.51
CA PRO A 297 -35.74 5.66 0.82
C PRO A 297 -34.42 5.84 0.05
N VAL A 298 -33.47 4.94 0.25
CA VAL A 298 -32.24 4.90 -0.53
C VAL A 298 -32.48 3.98 -1.74
N PRO A 299 -32.37 4.49 -2.98
CA PRO A 299 -32.46 3.66 -4.17
C PRO A 299 -31.37 2.58 -4.20
N GLU A 300 -31.62 1.45 -4.86
CA GLU A 300 -30.64 0.36 -5.01
C GLU A 300 -29.32 0.84 -5.67
N ASP A 301 -29.41 1.82 -6.57
CA ASP A 301 -28.25 2.43 -7.21
C ASP A 301 -27.52 3.48 -6.35
N GLY A 302 -27.93 3.67 -5.11
CA GLY A 302 -27.35 4.60 -4.13
C GLY A 302 -27.85 6.04 -4.18
N GLY A 303 -28.52 6.47 -5.26
CA GLY A 303 -29.12 7.80 -5.38
C GLY A 303 -28.21 8.95 -4.97
N VAL A 304 -28.70 9.87 -4.14
CA VAL A 304 -27.97 11.06 -3.67
C VAL A 304 -26.69 10.72 -2.90
N TRP A 305 -26.66 9.60 -2.19
CA TRP A 305 -25.49 9.18 -1.41
C TRP A 305 -24.33 8.73 -2.30
N ARG A 306 -24.64 8.00 -3.38
CA ARG A 306 -23.64 7.67 -4.39
C ARG A 306 -23.11 8.93 -5.09
N THR A 307 -24.00 9.85 -5.48
CA THR A 307 -23.60 11.12 -6.08
C THR A 307 -22.65 11.90 -5.17
N ALA A 308 -22.87 11.89 -3.85
CA ALA A 308 -21.95 12.50 -2.89
C ALA A 308 -20.56 11.83 -2.89
N LEU A 309 -20.51 10.49 -2.93
CA LEU A 309 -19.23 9.76 -3.04
C LEU A 309 -18.53 9.97 -4.39
N GLU A 310 -19.27 10.16 -5.46
CA GLU A 310 -18.73 10.47 -6.79
C GLU A 310 -18.20 11.92 -6.91
N ALA A 311 -18.52 12.80 -5.95
CA ALA A 311 -17.98 14.17 -5.90
C ALA A 311 -16.46 14.23 -5.59
N VAL A 312 -15.85 13.12 -5.13
CA VAL A 312 -14.40 13.04 -4.92
C VAL A 312 -13.68 12.50 -6.16
N PRO A 313 -12.35 12.75 -6.31
CA PRO A 313 -11.59 12.23 -7.44
C PRO A 313 -11.69 10.71 -7.62
N SER A 314 -11.68 10.23 -8.86
CA SER A 314 -11.85 8.81 -9.22
C SER A 314 -10.83 7.87 -8.56
N ASN A 315 -9.60 8.34 -8.34
CA ASN A 315 -8.58 7.57 -7.62
C ASN A 315 -8.94 7.35 -6.13
N LEU A 316 -9.64 8.29 -5.49
CA LEU A 316 -10.14 8.12 -4.12
C LEU A 316 -11.37 7.20 -4.10
N GLN A 317 -12.26 7.28 -5.08
CA GLN A 317 -13.39 6.37 -5.21
C GLN A 317 -12.92 4.91 -5.26
N ARG A 318 -11.96 4.61 -6.16
CA ARG A 318 -11.33 3.26 -6.23
C ARG A 318 -10.64 2.86 -4.93
N LEU A 319 -10.00 3.83 -4.26
CA LEU A 319 -9.28 3.55 -3.01
C LEU A 319 -10.20 2.99 -1.93
N PHE A 320 -11.48 3.40 -1.84
CA PHE A 320 -12.42 2.86 -0.86
C PHE A 320 -12.60 1.35 -1.03
N VAL A 321 -12.94 0.90 -2.23
CA VAL A 321 -13.13 -0.53 -2.51
C VAL A 321 -11.82 -1.31 -2.35
N HIS A 322 -10.70 -0.77 -2.84
CA HIS A 322 -9.40 -1.40 -2.66
C HIS A 322 -8.98 -1.50 -1.18
N ALA A 323 -9.39 -0.56 -0.33
CA ALA A 323 -9.13 -0.64 1.11
C ALA A 323 -9.99 -1.74 1.77
N ALA A 324 -11.26 -1.89 1.36
CA ALA A 324 -12.09 -3.02 1.79
C ALA A 324 -11.44 -4.36 1.42
N GLN A 325 -11.02 -4.53 0.17
CA GLN A 325 -10.27 -5.71 -0.28
C GLN A 325 -9.01 -5.96 0.55
N SER A 326 -8.28 -4.89 0.88
CA SER A 326 -7.05 -4.96 1.68
C SER A 326 -7.31 -5.41 3.11
N SER A 327 -8.40 -4.96 3.75
CA SER A 327 -8.77 -5.37 5.10
C SER A 327 -9.24 -6.83 5.14
N LEU A 328 -10.04 -7.26 4.17
CA LEU A 328 -10.44 -8.66 4.02
C LEU A 328 -9.22 -9.56 3.82
N PHE A 329 -8.27 -9.16 2.97
CA PHE A 329 -7.01 -9.88 2.79
C PHE A 329 -6.22 -10.00 4.09
N ASN A 330 -6.06 -8.90 4.84
CA ASN A 330 -5.37 -8.92 6.12
C ASN A 330 -6.06 -9.89 7.11
N ARG A 331 -7.40 -9.87 7.15
CA ARG A 331 -8.18 -10.78 8.00
C ARG A 331 -7.97 -12.24 7.60
N ILE A 332 -8.00 -12.56 6.30
CA ILE A 332 -7.71 -13.91 5.80
C ILE A 332 -6.32 -14.37 6.24
N LEU A 333 -5.30 -13.51 6.22
CA LEU A 333 -3.97 -13.84 6.68
C LEU A 333 -3.94 -14.09 8.21
N SER A 334 -4.68 -13.30 8.98
CA SER A 334 -4.78 -13.46 10.43
C SER A 334 -5.47 -14.78 10.81
N GLU A 335 -6.59 -15.11 10.16
CA GLU A 335 -7.29 -16.39 10.37
C GLU A 335 -6.42 -17.59 9.94
N ARG A 336 -5.67 -17.45 8.83
CA ARG A 336 -4.72 -18.48 8.40
C ARG A 336 -3.61 -18.73 9.42
N LEU A 337 -3.10 -17.65 10.08
CA LEU A 337 -2.14 -17.77 11.18
C LEU A 337 -2.75 -18.49 12.39
N ASP A 338 -3.97 -18.14 12.76
CA ASP A 338 -4.68 -18.73 13.90
C ASP A 338 -4.98 -20.22 13.67
N ALA A 339 -5.37 -20.58 12.46
CA ALA A 339 -5.57 -21.97 12.03
C ALA A 339 -4.26 -22.78 11.93
N GLY A 340 -3.09 -22.14 12.09
CA GLY A 340 -1.78 -22.80 12.00
C GLY A 340 -1.40 -23.27 10.60
N LEU A 341 -2.05 -22.75 9.55
CA LEU A 341 -1.72 -23.10 8.18
C LEU A 341 -0.41 -22.43 7.74
N PRO A 342 0.46 -23.14 6.99
CA PRO A 342 1.76 -22.62 6.60
C PRO A 342 1.65 -21.47 5.58
N PHE A 343 2.60 -20.52 5.66
CA PHE A 343 2.77 -19.42 4.70
C PHE A 343 3.85 -19.71 3.67
N HIS A 344 4.87 -20.49 4.06
CA HIS A 344 6.06 -20.77 3.25
C HIS A 344 5.84 -21.86 2.19
N ARG A 345 4.77 -22.63 2.30
CA ARG A 345 4.39 -23.71 1.38
C ARG A 345 2.87 -23.83 1.30
N PRO A 346 2.34 -24.34 0.18
CA PRO A 346 0.90 -24.57 0.06
C PRO A 346 0.45 -25.82 0.82
N VAL A 347 -0.84 -25.86 1.10
CA VAL A 347 -1.62 -27.05 1.45
C VAL A 347 -2.59 -27.36 0.32
N ALA A 348 -3.21 -28.55 0.32
CA ALA A 348 -4.28 -28.87 -0.62
C ALA A 348 -5.44 -27.86 -0.45
N GLY A 349 -5.97 -27.39 -1.56
CA GLY A 349 -6.99 -26.33 -1.60
C GLY A 349 -6.45 -24.94 -1.87
N ASP A 350 -5.20 -24.65 -1.54
CA ASP A 350 -4.57 -23.36 -1.84
C ASP A 350 -4.58 -22.99 -3.34
N VAL A 351 -4.39 -21.72 -3.61
CA VAL A 351 -4.08 -21.20 -4.94
C VAL A 351 -2.69 -20.55 -4.88
N CYS A 352 -1.79 -21.00 -5.75
CA CYS A 352 -0.46 -20.40 -5.92
C CYS A 352 -0.40 -19.55 -7.18
N CYS A 353 0.46 -18.54 -7.20
CA CYS A 353 0.92 -17.92 -8.44
C CYS A 353 2.40 -18.23 -8.66
N PHE A 354 2.86 -18.09 -9.92
CA PHE A 354 4.28 -18.23 -10.25
C PHE A 354 5.00 -16.89 -10.21
N ALA A 355 6.33 -16.94 -10.16
CA ALA A 355 7.15 -15.76 -10.28
C ALA A 355 7.02 -15.15 -11.70
N ASP A 356 7.09 -13.82 -11.77
CA ASP A 356 7.20 -13.07 -13.01
C ASP A 356 8.54 -13.40 -13.67
N ALA A 357 8.49 -13.91 -14.91
CA ALA A 357 9.67 -14.34 -15.64
C ALA A 357 10.51 -13.16 -16.16
N ASP A 358 9.90 -11.99 -16.26
CA ASP A 358 10.53 -10.78 -16.79
C ASP A 358 11.07 -9.87 -15.66
N ALA A 359 10.84 -10.25 -14.39
CA ALA A 359 11.40 -9.52 -13.25
C ALA A 359 12.93 -9.70 -13.16
N PRO A 360 13.65 -8.65 -12.71
CA PRO A 360 15.09 -8.77 -12.41
C PRO A 360 15.36 -9.90 -11.40
N PRO A 361 16.51 -10.61 -11.54
CA PRO A 361 16.84 -11.77 -10.69
C PRO A 361 16.98 -11.43 -9.21
N GLU A 362 17.18 -10.15 -8.88
CA GLU A 362 17.33 -9.65 -7.51
C GLU A 362 15.99 -9.59 -6.74
N ILE A 363 14.86 -9.71 -7.46
CA ILE A 363 13.52 -9.59 -6.86
C ILE A 363 12.64 -10.75 -7.31
N ALA A 364 12.20 -11.56 -6.36
CA ALA A 364 11.18 -12.57 -6.57
C ALA A 364 9.78 -11.93 -6.61
N LYS A 365 9.36 -11.47 -7.79
CA LYS A 365 8.09 -10.79 -8.01
C LYS A 365 6.98 -11.79 -8.37
N PRO A 366 5.85 -11.86 -7.63
CA PRO A 366 4.71 -12.70 -7.99
C PRO A 366 3.99 -12.19 -9.25
N ASP A 367 3.57 -13.11 -10.12
CA ASP A 367 2.70 -12.84 -11.27
C ASP A 367 1.27 -13.32 -10.98
N PRO A 368 0.34 -12.44 -10.60
CA PRO A 368 -1.05 -12.82 -10.28
C PRO A 368 -1.86 -13.29 -11.50
N GLY A 369 -1.35 -13.13 -12.72
CA GLY A 369 -1.96 -13.66 -13.95
C GLY A 369 -1.68 -15.14 -14.18
N ARG A 370 -0.73 -15.74 -13.42
CA ARG A 370 -0.32 -17.16 -13.60
C ARG A 370 -0.68 -17.98 -12.37
N LEU A 371 -1.97 -18.25 -12.21
CA LEU A 371 -2.51 -18.97 -11.06
C LEU A 371 -2.53 -20.48 -11.27
N GLN A 372 -2.38 -21.23 -10.17
CA GLN A 372 -2.44 -22.68 -10.10
C GLN A 372 -3.14 -23.13 -8.82
N ARG A 373 -4.28 -23.84 -8.95
CA ARG A 373 -4.92 -24.53 -7.82
C ARG A 373 -4.08 -25.74 -7.38
N VAL A 374 -4.04 -25.95 -6.09
CA VAL A 374 -3.23 -26.98 -5.42
C VAL A 374 -4.12 -28.14 -4.97
N ASP A 375 -4.03 -29.28 -5.65
CA ASP A 375 -4.57 -30.54 -5.19
C ASP A 375 -3.50 -31.36 -4.46
N ASP A 376 -3.89 -32.46 -3.78
CA ASP A 376 -2.98 -33.30 -3.00
C ASP A 376 -1.73 -33.76 -3.81
N SER A 377 -1.89 -34.01 -5.11
CA SER A 377 -0.79 -34.49 -5.98
C SER A 377 0.24 -33.39 -6.29
N ARG A 378 -0.13 -32.13 -6.12
CA ARG A 378 0.69 -30.96 -6.47
C ARG A 378 1.36 -30.30 -5.29
N VAL A 379 0.90 -30.58 -4.05
CA VAL A 379 1.45 -29.96 -2.83
C VAL A 379 2.98 -30.04 -2.79
N GLU A 380 3.56 -31.24 -3.00
CA GLU A 380 5.01 -31.43 -2.89
C GLU A 380 5.80 -30.70 -3.98
N ILE A 381 5.28 -30.67 -5.20
CA ILE A 381 5.93 -29.99 -6.34
C ILE A 381 5.91 -28.47 -6.12
N LEU A 382 4.74 -27.93 -5.76
CA LEU A 382 4.59 -26.48 -5.55
C LEU A 382 5.32 -26.02 -4.29
N SER A 383 5.40 -26.85 -3.23
CA SER A 383 6.26 -26.55 -2.07
C SER A 383 7.71 -26.32 -2.47
N ARG A 384 8.28 -27.22 -3.31
CA ARG A 384 9.64 -27.04 -3.84
C ARG A 384 9.82 -25.81 -4.72
N HIS A 385 8.75 -25.38 -5.43
CA HIS A 385 8.78 -24.12 -6.16
C HIS A 385 8.73 -22.90 -5.22
N CYS A 386 7.92 -22.96 -4.15
CA CYS A 386 7.85 -21.91 -3.13
C CYS A 386 9.19 -21.75 -2.39
N GLU A 387 9.84 -22.85 -2.00
CA GLU A 387 11.17 -22.83 -1.38
C GLU A 387 12.24 -22.13 -2.23
N ARG A 388 12.08 -22.18 -3.56
CA ARG A 388 13.01 -21.57 -4.52
C ARG A 388 12.59 -20.18 -5.00
N GLY A 389 11.57 -19.58 -4.40
CA GLY A 389 11.04 -18.28 -4.83
C GLY A 389 10.41 -18.29 -6.24
N ARG A 390 10.01 -19.47 -6.78
CA ARG A 390 9.43 -19.63 -8.12
C ARG A 390 7.91 -19.70 -8.13
N ALA A 391 7.30 -19.88 -6.96
CA ALA A 391 5.87 -19.83 -6.75
C ALA A 391 5.57 -19.27 -5.36
N PHE A 392 4.36 -18.77 -5.20
CA PHE A 392 3.89 -18.11 -3.97
C PHE A 392 2.48 -18.60 -3.65
N VAL A 393 2.22 -18.93 -2.40
CA VAL A 393 0.85 -19.12 -1.90
C VAL A 393 0.14 -17.77 -1.91
N THR A 394 -1.13 -17.74 -2.31
CA THR A 394 -1.88 -16.49 -2.47
C THR A 394 -3.18 -16.50 -1.69
N ALA A 395 -3.67 -15.31 -1.35
CA ALA A 395 -5.03 -15.06 -0.90
C ALA A 395 -5.70 -14.00 -1.82
N PRO A 396 -7.05 -13.96 -1.89
CA PRO A 396 -7.76 -13.05 -2.78
C PRO A 396 -7.74 -11.61 -2.28
N LEU A 397 -7.62 -10.67 -3.20
CA LEU A 397 -8.18 -9.33 -3.14
C LEU A 397 -9.53 -9.42 -3.86
N VAL A 398 -10.59 -9.58 -3.07
CA VAL A 398 -11.89 -10.06 -3.56
C VAL A 398 -12.52 -9.10 -4.57
N GLY A 399 -13.10 -9.64 -5.63
CA GLY A 399 -13.86 -8.91 -6.64
C GLY A 399 -14.74 -9.88 -7.43
N THR A 400 -15.42 -9.38 -8.45
CA THR A 400 -16.46 -10.13 -9.20
C THR A 400 -15.94 -11.41 -9.88
N GLU A 401 -14.65 -11.45 -10.25
CA GLU A 401 -14.04 -12.62 -10.90
C GLU A 401 -13.26 -13.50 -9.90
N THR A 402 -13.39 -13.26 -8.59
CA THR A 402 -12.68 -14.02 -7.58
C THR A 402 -13.26 -15.42 -7.47
N GLU A 403 -12.43 -16.42 -7.75
CA GLU A 403 -12.66 -17.80 -7.36
C GLU A 403 -11.95 -18.10 -6.02
N LEU A 404 -12.75 -18.42 -5.00
CA LEU A 404 -12.21 -18.77 -3.67
C LEU A 404 -11.42 -20.07 -3.73
N ALA A 405 -10.52 -20.27 -2.77
CA ALA A 405 -9.76 -21.49 -2.57
C ALA A 405 -10.67 -22.67 -2.17
N ASP A 406 -10.13 -23.87 -2.19
CA ASP A 406 -10.82 -25.10 -1.76
C ASP A 406 -10.35 -25.53 -0.35
N GLY A 407 -11.02 -26.50 0.27
CA GLY A 407 -10.66 -27.06 1.58
C GLY A 407 -10.49 -26.00 2.69
N ASP A 408 -9.58 -26.24 3.63
CA ASP A 408 -9.35 -25.34 4.78
C ASP A 408 -9.01 -23.89 4.38
N PRO A 409 -8.12 -23.64 3.38
CA PRO A 409 -7.90 -22.26 2.92
C PRO A 409 -9.18 -21.59 2.41
N GLY A 410 -10.01 -22.32 1.67
CA GLY A 410 -11.26 -21.81 1.14
C GLY A 410 -12.34 -21.65 2.22
N GLU A 411 -12.32 -22.42 3.29
CA GLU A 411 -13.20 -22.22 4.44
C GLU A 411 -12.87 -20.91 5.14
N ILE A 412 -11.60 -20.60 5.36
CA ILE A 412 -11.14 -19.32 5.91
C ILE A 412 -11.57 -18.15 5.01
N GLU A 413 -11.35 -18.25 3.69
CA GLU A 413 -11.76 -17.20 2.76
C GLU A 413 -13.28 -16.93 2.84
N ARG A 414 -14.10 -17.99 2.87
CA ARG A 414 -15.58 -17.88 2.98
C ARG A 414 -16.04 -17.33 4.32
N GLU A 415 -15.45 -17.75 5.43
CA GLU A 415 -15.79 -17.29 6.78
C GLU A 415 -15.52 -15.79 6.92
N VAL A 416 -14.34 -15.32 6.52
CA VAL A 416 -14.00 -13.88 6.53
C VAL A 416 -14.98 -13.05 5.71
N LEU A 417 -15.38 -13.52 4.53
CA LEU A 417 -16.37 -12.82 3.70
C LEU A 417 -17.76 -12.82 4.35
N SER A 418 -18.17 -13.95 4.90
CA SER A 418 -19.44 -14.08 5.62
C SER A 418 -19.53 -13.14 6.83
N ASP A 419 -18.46 -13.08 7.63
CA ASP A 419 -18.38 -12.19 8.80
C ASP A 419 -18.39 -10.71 8.39
N ALA A 420 -17.79 -10.40 7.26
CA ALA A 420 -17.85 -9.07 6.66
C ALA A 420 -19.21 -8.79 5.98
N GLY A 421 -20.10 -9.76 5.84
CA GLY A 421 -21.40 -9.61 5.18
C GLY A 421 -21.27 -9.24 3.70
N VAL A 422 -20.31 -9.84 2.99
CA VAL A 422 -20.07 -9.59 1.56
C VAL A 422 -19.76 -10.89 0.83
N GLU A 423 -20.04 -10.90 -0.47
CA GLU A 423 -19.67 -11.98 -1.38
C GLU A 423 -19.00 -11.41 -2.66
N PRO A 424 -18.31 -12.21 -3.47
CA PRO A 424 -17.63 -11.71 -4.67
C PRO A 424 -18.53 -10.94 -5.63
N ALA A 425 -19.80 -11.32 -5.74
CA ALA A 425 -20.77 -10.65 -6.61
C ALA A 425 -21.08 -9.20 -6.22
N ASP A 426 -20.95 -8.86 -4.90
CA ASP A 426 -21.22 -7.52 -4.38
C ASP A 426 -20.22 -6.47 -4.87
N PHE A 427 -19.07 -6.89 -5.40
CA PHE A 427 -18.07 -6.00 -6.00
C PHE A 427 -18.44 -5.55 -7.42
N SER A 428 -19.58 -5.98 -7.96
CA SER A 428 -20.15 -5.45 -9.21
C SER A 428 -20.86 -4.12 -8.91
N LEU A 429 -20.12 -3.06 -8.97
CA LEU A 429 -20.53 -1.73 -8.52
C LEU A 429 -20.49 -0.72 -9.67
N PRO A 430 -21.25 0.38 -9.62
CA PRO A 430 -21.24 1.38 -10.67
C PRO A 430 -19.94 2.19 -10.70
N GLY A 431 -19.50 2.57 -11.91
CA GLY A 431 -18.41 3.52 -12.14
C GLY A 431 -17.06 3.06 -11.61
N GLU A 432 -16.39 3.91 -10.86
CA GLU A 432 -15.04 3.69 -10.35
C GLU A 432 -15.00 2.77 -9.11
N PHE A 433 -16.14 2.34 -8.62
CA PHE A 433 -16.23 1.43 -7.48
C PHE A 433 -16.18 -0.05 -7.89
N ASP A 434 -16.38 -0.36 -9.18
CA ASP A 434 -16.31 -1.74 -9.71
C ASP A 434 -14.93 -2.35 -9.52
N SER A 435 -14.87 -3.65 -9.20
CA SER A 435 -13.61 -4.37 -9.07
C SER A 435 -13.74 -5.84 -9.42
N THR A 436 -12.94 -6.28 -10.40
CA THR A 436 -12.84 -7.70 -10.77
C THR A 436 -12.08 -8.55 -9.75
N GLY A 437 -11.27 -7.91 -8.89
CA GLY A 437 -10.42 -8.60 -7.92
C GLY A 437 -9.12 -9.13 -8.55
N THR A 438 -8.30 -9.72 -7.69
CA THR A 438 -7.04 -10.42 -8.06
C THR A 438 -6.59 -11.29 -6.91
N ARG A 439 -5.41 -11.93 -7.01
CA ARG A 439 -4.78 -12.63 -5.88
C ARG A 439 -3.41 -12.05 -5.56
N ARG A 440 -3.03 -12.09 -4.29
CA ARG A 440 -1.78 -11.55 -3.77
C ARG A 440 -1.02 -12.62 -2.98
N ALA A 441 0.31 -12.67 -3.15
CA ALA A 441 1.17 -13.53 -2.33
C ALA A 441 1.02 -13.20 -0.84
N ILE A 442 0.86 -14.24 -0.01
CA ILE A 442 0.64 -14.07 1.44
C ILE A 442 1.93 -13.91 2.25
N LEU A 443 3.05 -14.43 1.73
CA LEU A 443 4.37 -14.35 2.36
C LEU A 443 5.26 -13.41 1.57
N LEU A 444 5.87 -12.46 2.27
CA LEU A 444 6.93 -11.61 1.78
C LEU A 444 8.25 -12.15 2.29
N ARG A 445 9.19 -12.45 1.38
CA ARG A 445 10.55 -12.88 1.69
C ARG A 445 11.55 -11.83 1.28
N THR A 446 12.60 -11.65 2.06
CA THR A 446 13.69 -10.76 1.75
C THR A 446 14.92 -11.09 2.58
N ASP A 447 16.09 -10.77 2.03
CA ASP A 447 17.30 -10.65 2.83
C ASP A 447 17.21 -9.40 3.70
N VAL A 448 17.63 -9.50 4.96
CA VAL A 448 17.68 -8.35 5.86
C VAL A 448 19.07 -8.17 6.43
N GLY A 449 19.65 -6.99 6.20
CA GLY A 449 20.82 -6.50 6.92
C GLY A 449 20.38 -5.80 8.21
N VAL A 450 21.03 -6.12 9.32
CA VAL A 450 20.78 -5.49 10.61
C VAL A 450 22.10 -4.93 11.14
N ASP A 451 22.19 -3.61 11.29
CA ASP A 451 23.26 -2.93 12.02
C ASP A 451 22.65 -2.40 13.32
N THR A 452 23.37 -2.48 14.43
CA THR A 452 22.85 -2.10 15.76
C THR A 452 23.37 -0.77 16.27
N ASP A 453 24.30 -0.11 15.60
CA ASP A 453 24.87 1.19 16.03
C ASP A 453 25.12 2.15 14.85
N PRO A 454 24.14 2.98 14.46
CA PRO A 454 22.73 3.02 14.91
C PRO A 454 21.92 1.83 14.39
N LEU A 455 20.83 1.47 15.08
CA LEU A 455 19.96 0.40 14.59
C LEU A 455 19.44 0.75 13.18
N THR A 456 19.89 -0.03 12.21
CA THR A 456 19.57 0.16 10.79
C THR A 456 19.10 -1.16 10.20
N LEU A 457 17.99 -1.12 9.49
CA LEU A 457 17.44 -2.25 8.75
C LEU A 457 17.56 -1.98 7.25
N SER A 458 18.20 -2.91 6.52
CA SER A 458 18.35 -2.83 5.08
C SER A 458 17.72 -4.05 4.42
N PHE A 459 16.83 -3.86 3.45
CA PHE A 459 16.14 -4.94 2.75
C PHE A 459 15.54 -4.47 1.43
N SER A 460 15.18 -5.43 0.57
CA SER A 460 14.54 -5.17 -0.73
C SER A 460 13.17 -5.81 -0.81
N LEU A 461 12.18 -5.12 -1.36
CA LEU A 461 10.82 -5.64 -1.51
C LEU A 461 10.32 -5.49 -2.94
N PRO A 462 9.53 -6.45 -3.46
CA PRO A 462 8.88 -6.32 -4.75
C PRO A 462 7.86 -5.17 -4.75
N SER A 463 7.59 -4.62 -5.93
CA SER A 463 6.59 -3.56 -6.11
C SER A 463 5.24 -3.99 -5.53
N GLY A 464 4.53 -3.04 -4.89
CA GLY A 464 3.25 -3.30 -4.21
C GLY A 464 3.38 -3.90 -2.81
N SER A 465 4.60 -4.19 -2.31
CA SER A 465 4.86 -4.60 -0.93
C SER A 465 5.28 -3.41 -0.06
N TYR A 466 5.02 -3.48 1.24
CA TYR A 466 5.18 -2.37 2.16
C TYR A 466 6.33 -2.63 3.14
N ALA A 467 7.25 -1.69 3.26
CA ALA A 467 8.32 -1.74 4.26
C ALA A 467 7.78 -1.88 5.69
N THR A 468 6.61 -1.30 5.95
CA THR A 468 5.93 -1.40 7.25
C THR A 468 5.56 -2.84 7.63
N ALA A 469 5.35 -3.76 6.65
CA ALA A 469 5.13 -5.18 6.95
C ALA A 469 6.36 -5.85 7.58
N VAL A 470 7.57 -5.42 7.22
CA VAL A 470 8.82 -5.87 7.84
C VAL A 470 9.06 -5.14 9.16
N LEU A 471 8.98 -3.81 9.15
CA LEU A 471 9.31 -2.95 10.29
C LEU A 471 8.43 -3.23 11.51
N ARG A 472 7.13 -3.52 11.30
CA ARG A 472 6.20 -3.83 12.39
C ARG A 472 6.64 -5.05 13.22
N GLU A 473 7.25 -6.05 12.59
CA GLU A 473 7.74 -7.26 13.28
C GLU A 473 8.90 -6.95 14.23
N TYR A 474 9.70 -5.94 13.94
CA TYR A 474 10.80 -5.48 14.79
C TYR A 474 10.32 -4.50 15.86
N LEU A 475 9.61 -3.47 15.46
CA LEU A 475 9.29 -2.34 16.34
C LEU A 475 8.17 -2.64 17.32
N LYS A 476 7.07 -3.24 16.85
CA LYS A 476 5.85 -3.59 17.62
C LYS A 476 5.33 -2.40 18.46
N VAL A 477 5.27 -1.23 17.84
CA VAL A 477 4.77 0.03 18.42
C VAL A 477 3.46 0.41 17.74
N ASP A 478 2.77 1.42 18.28
CA ASP A 478 1.58 1.98 17.64
C ASP A 478 1.93 2.49 16.23
N PRO A 479 1.30 1.96 15.16
CA PRO A 479 1.56 2.39 13.79
C PRO A 479 1.24 3.87 13.53
N LEU A 480 0.43 4.52 14.38
CA LEU A 480 0.17 5.97 14.31
C LEU A 480 1.37 6.81 14.78
N SER A 481 2.31 6.20 15.48
CA SER A 481 3.52 6.86 15.97
C SER A 481 4.74 6.72 15.04
N LEU A 482 4.61 5.98 13.92
CA LEU A 482 5.66 5.70 12.91
C LEU A 482 5.66 6.76 11.75
#